data_0beb190e5d36228c1e7c04daeab69ab3
#
_entry.id   0beb190e5d36228c1e7c04daeab69ab3
#
_cell.length_a   1.000
_cell.length_b   1.000
_cell.length_c   1.000
_cell.angle_alpha   90.00
_cell.angle_beta   90.00
_cell.angle_gamma   90.00
#
_symmetry.space_group_name_H-M   'P 1'
#
loop_
_entity.id
_entity.type
_entity.pdbx_description
1 polymer ?
#
loop_
_entity_poly.entity_id
_entity_poly.type
_entity_poly.pdbx_seq_one_letter_code
_entity_poly.pdbx_strand_id
1 'polypeptide(L)'
;MKLLNSLLLSYCLLQALAQIVSADEPFSPDQSFGGTMPYEGEAISLKQAITALDGDRDVFIKVAGKVTEVCQAKGCWMILVDGETYARVIFEDYKFFVPIETSMQRSLVYGVLTEHTLSSDQAEHFAQDAGAKSMLDLHGEVKEYSIVARAVQLEKRS
;
A
#
# COMPACT_ATOMS: atom_id res chain seq x y z
N MET A 1 24.16 -18.84 -49.02
CA MET A 1 24.55 -18.54 -47.66
C MET A 1 24.08 -17.19 -47.10
N LYS A 2 23.90 -16.13 -47.94
CA LYS A 2 23.45 -14.81 -47.42
C LYS A 2 21.93 -14.71 -47.06
N LEU A 3 21.08 -15.49 -47.69
CA LEU A 3 19.62 -15.48 -47.47
C LEU A 3 19.22 -16.21 -46.17
N LEU A 4 19.95 -17.22 -45.75
CA LEU A 4 19.66 -17.98 -44.53
C LEU A 4 19.96 -17.18 -43.26
N ASN A 5 21.01 -16.31 -43.30
CA ASN A 5 21.35 -15.44 -42.18
C ASN A 5 20.33 -14.32 -41.92
N SER A 6 19.70 -13.83 -43.00
CA SER A 6 18.68 -12.76 -42.89
C SER A 6 17.38 -13.24 -42.27
N LEU A 7 17.00 -14.50 -42.52
CA LEU A 7 15.81 -15.12 -41.93
C LEU A 7 15.97 -15.43 -40.44
N LEU A 8 17.16 -15.86 -40.01
CA LEU A 8 17.47 -16.14 -38.63
C LEU A 8 17.50 -14.85 -37.77
N LEU A 9 18.06 -13.75 -38.31
CA LEU A 9 18.02 -12.45 -37.61
C LEU A 9 16.61 -11.90 -37.45
N SER A 10 15.75 -12.06 -38.45
CA SER A 10 14.36 -11.60 -38.40
C SER A 10 13.52 -12.39 -37.39
N TYR A 11 13.80 -13.69 -37.22
CA TYR A 11 13.10 -14.55 -36.25
C TYR A 11 13.50 -14.23 -34.81
N CYS A 12 14.79 -13.91 -34.56
CA CYS A 12 15.23 -13.49 -33.21
C CYS A 12 14.68 -12.13 -32.79
N LEU A 13 14.47 -11.18 -33.72
CA LEU A 13 13.87 -9.90 -33.37
C LEU A 13 12.37 -9.99 -33.04
N LEU A 14 11.66 -10.96 -33.64
CA LEU A 14 10.23 -11.16 -33.36
C LEU A 14 9.97 -11.80 -31.98
N GLN A 15 10.93 -12.56 -31.44
CA GLN A 15 10.80 -13.17 -30.12
C GLN A 15 11.14 -12.23 -28.97
N ALA A 16 11.84 -11.13 -29.20
CA ALA A 16 12.22 -10.16 -28.16
C ALA A 16 11.07 -9.22 -27.75
N LEU A 17 9.96 -9.17 -28.49
CA LEU A 17 8.81 -8.30 -28.23
C LEU A 17 7.69 -8.96 -27.41
N ALA A 18 7.84 -10.21 -26.99
CA ALA A 18 6.78 -10.98 -26.34
C ALA A 18 6.88 -11.03 -24.79
N GLN A 19 7.73 -10.22 -24.14
CA GLN A 19 7.95 -10.32 -22.70
C GLN A 19 7.76 -9.02 -21.91
N ILE A 20 6.82 -8.16 -22.30
CA ILE A 20 6.39 -7.07 -21.42
C ILE A 20 4.87 -7.11 -21.32
N VAL A 21 4.36 -8.16 -20.69
CA VAL A 21 3.08 -8.11 -20.00
C VAL A 21 3.40 -8.53 -18.58
N SER A 22 3.84 -7.58 -17.76
CA SER A 22 3.61 -7.68 -16.33
C SER A 22 2.10 -7.59 -16.17
N ALA A 23 1.40 -8.69 -16.32
CA ALA A 23 0.04 -8.81 -15.84
C ALA A 23 0.14 -8.55 -14.33
N ASP A 24 -0.46 -7.45 -13.88
CA ASP A 24 -0.67 -7.19 -12.47
C ASP A 24 -1.50 -8.38 -11.98
N GLU A 25 -0.85 -9.31 -11.29
CA GLU A 25 -1.49 -10.52 -10.80
C GLU A 25 -2.71 -10.10 -9.96
N PRO A 26 -3.89 -10.69 -10.18
CA PRO A 26 -5.08 -10.31 -9.43
C PRO A 26 -4.83 -10.47 -7.93
N PHE A 27 -5.31 -9.52 -7.13
CA PHE A 27 -5.19 -9.57 -5.68
C PHE A 27 -5.90 -10.82 -5.13
N SER A 28 -5.15 -11.69 -4.46
CA SER A 28 -5.67 -12.93 -3.86
C SER A 28 -5.48 -12.88 -2.34
N PRO A 29 -6.53 -12.58 -1.56
CA PRO A 29 -6.40 -12.46 -0.12
C PRO A 29 -6.14 -13.81 0.54
N ASP A 30 -5.13 -13.84 1.41
CA ASP A 30 -4.81 -14.99 2.29
C ASP A 30 -5.33 -14.76 3.71
N GLN A 31 -5.28 -13.51 4.18
CA GLN A 31 -5.70 -13.12 5.52
C GLN A 31 -6.58 -11.89 5.48
N SER A 32 -7.56 -11.83 6.39
CA SER A 32 -8.48 -10.70 6.53
C SER A 32 -8.56 -10.28 7.99
N PHE A 33 -8.57 -8.96 8.23
CA PHE A 33 -8.60 -8.35 9.55
C PHE A 33 -9.66 -7.25 9.60
N GLY A 34 -10.26 -7.06 10.78
CA GLY A 34 -11.33 -6.09 10.99
C GLY A 34 -12.68 -6.57 10.47
N GLY A 35 -13.43 -5.66 9.89
CA GLY A 35 -14.76 -5.93 9.34
C GLY A 35 -14.73 -6.59 7.96
N THR A 36 -15.89 -6.66 7.33
CA THR A 36 -16.02 -7.20 5.98
C THR A 36 -15.48 -6.22 4.95
N MET A 37 -14.58 -6.67 4.08
CA MET A 37 -14.16 -5.92 2.91
C MET A 37 -15.34 -5.81 1.94
N PRO A 38 -15.75 -4.59 1.51
CA PRO A 38 -16.82 -4.44 0.54
C PRO A 38 -16.50 -5.18 -0.76
N TYR A 39 -17.44 -5.98 -1.23
CA TYR A 39 -17.30 -6.68 -2.51
C TYR A 39 -17.40 -5.69 -3.68
N GLU A 40 -18.30 -4.71 -3.56
CA GLU A 40 -18.53 -3.71 -4.59
C GLU A 40 -17.40 -2.66 -4.63
N GLY A 41 -17.19 -2.10 -5.82
CA GLY A 41 -16.16 -1.09 -6.09
C GLY A 41 -14.76 -1.71 -6.23
N GLU A 42 -14.07 -1.30 -7.27
CA GLU A 42 -12.67 -1.66 -7.47
C GLU A 42 -11.77 -0.88 -6.50
N ALA A 43 -10.61 -1.44 -6.21
CA ALA A 43 -9.58 -0.71 -5.48
C ALA A 43 -8.96 0.35 -6.42
N ILE A 44 -8.82 1.56 -5.92
CA ILE A 44 -8.14 2.64 -6.62
C ILE A 44 -6.71 2.80 -6.09
N SER A 45 -5.86 3.50 -6.83
CA SER A 45 -4.53 3.85 -6.33
C SER A 45 -4.64 4.85 -5.17
N LEU A 46 -3.67 4.82 -4.27
CA LEU A 46 -3.61 5.78 -3.16
C LEU A 46 -3.51 7.22 -3.67
N LYS A 47 -2.77 7.43 -4.76
CA LYS A 47 -2.66 8.73 -5.43
C LYS A 47 -4.02 9.24 -5.94
N GLN A 48 -4.84 8.36 -6.55
CA GLN A 48 -6.20 8.73 -6.97
C GLN A 48 -7.09 9.07 -5.79
N ALA A 49 -7.01 8.29 -4.70
CA ALA A 49 -7.75 8.55 -3.48
C ALA A 49 -7.40 9.91 -2.87
N ILE A 50 -6.11 10.25 -2.76
CA ILE A 50 -5.64 11.53 -2.24
C ILE A 50 -6.06 12.69 -3.14
N THR A 51 -6.00 12.52 -4.46
CA THR A 51 -6.44 13.55 -5.41
C THR A 51 -7.95 13.82 -5.32
N ALA A 52 -8.72 12.84 -4.87
CA ALA A 52 -10.18 12.97 -4.68
C ALA A 52 -10.55 13.63 -3.34
N LEU A 53 -9.59 13.82 -2.43
CA LEU A 53 -9.82 14.62 -1.21
C LEU A 53 -10.10 16.08 -1.63
N ASP A 54 -11.25 16.59 -1.22
CA ASP A 54 -11.68 17.96 -1.47
C ASP A 54 -11.76 18.68 -0.13
N GLY A 55 -10.65 19.35 0.24
CA GLY A 55 -10.51 20.04 1.51
C GLY A 55 -10.56 19.07 2.71
N ASP A 56 -11.25 19.48 3.77
CA ASP A 56 -11.32 18.76 5.05
C ASP A 56 -12.35 17.61 5.07
N ARG A 57 -12.81 17.14 3.90
CA ARG A 57 -13.81 16.08 3.85
C ARG A 57 -13.19 14.70 3.84
N ASP A 58 -13.59 13.90 4.81
CA ASP A 58 -13.26 12.48 4.87
C ASP A 58 -13.86 11.72 3.69
N VAL A 59 -13.08 10.85 3.06
CA VAL A 59 -13.52 10.05 1.92
C VAL A 59 -13.37 8.56 2.22
N PHE A 60 -14.47 7.81 2.03
CA PHE A 60 -14.39 6.36 2.06
C PHE A 60 -13.68 5.83 0.82
N ILE A 61 -12.67 5.01 1.05
CA ILE A 61 -11.81 4.47 0.00
C ILE A 61 -11.62 2.96 0.16
N LYS A 62 -11.36 2.31 -0.96
CA LYS A 62 -10.77 0.98 -1.04
C LYS A 62 -9.52 1.09 -1.89
N VAL A 63 -8.35 0.91 -1.29
CA VAL A 63 -7.04 1.12 -1.92
C VAL A 63 -6.18 -0.12 -1.81
N ALA A 64 -5.40 -0.37 -2.84
CA ALA A 64 -4.35 -1.39 -2.83
C ALA A 64 -2.98 -0.72 -2.66
N GLY A 65 -2.07 -1.42 -2.01
CA GLY A 65 -0.70 -0.98 -1.85
C GLY A 65 0.16 -2.04 -1.18
N LYS A 66 1.39 -1.67 -0.88
CA LYS A 66 2.35 -2.52 -0.19
C LYS A 66 2.60 -2.01 1.23
N VAL A 67 2.53 -2.89 2.21
CA VAL A 67 2.90 -2.54 3.57
C VAL A 67 4.42 -2.41 3.67
N THR A 68 4.95 -1.31 4.19
CA THR A 68 6.39 -1.11 4.36
C THR A 68 6.80 -1.11 5.83
N GLU A 69 5.98 -0.55 6.69
CA GLU A 69 6.21 -0.48 8.13
C GLU A 69 5.00 -0.96 8.91
N VAL A 70 5.24 -1.52 10.08
CA VAL A 70 4.19 -1.95 11.01
C VAL A 70 4.65 -1.61 12.42
N CYS A 71 3.74 -1.15 13.25
CA CYS A 71 3.97 -0.95 14.69
C CYS A 71 4.53 -2.23 15.33
N GLN A 72 5.77 -2.18 15.80
CA GLN A 72 6.47 -3.35 16.32
C GLN A 72 5.98 -3.77 17.72
N ALA A 73 5.27 -2.89 18.41
CA ALA A 73 4.72 -3.20 19.73
C ALA A 73 3.53 -4.17 19.64
N LYS A 74 2.60 -3.94 18.69
CA LYS A 74 1.33 -4.69 18.62
C LYS A 74 0.77 -4.86 17.19
N GLY A 75 1.36 -4.25 16.16
CA GLY A 75 0.72 -4.17 14.84
C GLY A 75 -0.51 -3.25 14.85
N CYS A 76 -0.48 -2.17 15.63
CA CYS A 76 -1.63 -1.26 15.84
C CYS A 76 -1.77 -0.18 14.75
N TRP A 77 -0.78 -0.02 13.91
CA TRP A 77 -0.78 0.79 12.70
C TRP A 77 0.20 0.19 11.68
N MET A 78 0.06 0.58 10.43
CA MET A 78 1.00 0.23 9.37
C MET A 78 1.13 1.38 8.36
N ILE A 79 2.22 1.38 7.58
CA ILE A 79 2.39 2.28 6.42
C ILE A 79 2.05 1.53 5.16
N LEU A 80 1.11 2.06 4.40
CA LEU A 80 0.73 1.59 3.08
C LEU A 80 1.41 2.49 2.03
N VAL A 81 2.13 1.89 1.09
CA VAL A 81 2.82 2.58 -0.02
C VAL A 81 2.23 2.13 -1.35
N ASP A 82 2.00 3.09 -2.23
CA ASP A 82 1.59 2.90 -3.62
C ASP A 82 2.42 3.83 -4.51
N GLY A 83 3.43 3.28 -5.18
CA GLY A 83 4.45 4.06 -5.90
C GLY A 83 5.24 4.98 -4.98
N GLU A 84 5.18 6.28 -5.23
CA GLU A 84 5.83 7.31 -4.40
C GLU A 84 4.92 7.89 -3.30
N THR A 85 3.70 7.40 -3.21
CA THR A 85 2.68 7.89 -2.30
C THR A 85 2.53 6.94 -1.11
N TYR A 86 2.36 7.49 0.07
CA TYR A 86 2.09 6.68 1.27
C TYR A 86 0.97 7.24 2.12
N ALA A 87 0.38 6.39 2.94
CA ALA A 87 -0.53 6.76 4.01
C ALA A 87 -0.31 5.88 5.24
N ARG A 88 -0.50 6.46 6.42
CA ARG A 88 -0.56 5.71 7.66
C ARG A 88 -1.94 5.08 7.80
N VAL A 89 -1.97 3.79 8.02
CA VAL A 89 -3.20 3.04 8.29
C VAL A 89 -3.32 2.81 9.78
N ILE A 90 -4.34 3.38 10.38
CA ILE A 90 -4.70 3.22 11.81
C ILE A 90 -5.99 2.41 11.84
N PHE A 91 -6.10 1.45 12.72
CA PHE A 91 -7.28 0.59 12.77
C PHE A 91 -8.39 1.20 13.62
N GLU A 92 -9.62 1.20 13.08
CA GLU A 92 -10.80 1.83 13.69
C GLU A 92 -10.97 1.38 15.14
N ASP A 93 -10.94 2.34 16.06
CA ASP A 93 -11.09 2.14 17.50
C ASP A 93 -10.15 1.06 18.11
N TYR A 94 -9.02 0.78 17.46
CA TYR A 94 -8.10 -0.30 17.87
C TYR A 94 -8.79 -1.67 18.03
N LYS A 95 -9.84 -1.93 17.23
CA LYS A 95 -10.62 -3.18 17.33
C LYS A 95 -9.90 -4.40 16.77
N PHE A 96 -8.90 -4.20 15.94
CA PHE A 96 -8.09 -5.27 15.37
C PHE A 96 -6.64 -4.81 15.16
N PHE A 97 -5.76 -5.75 14.89
CA PHE A 97 -4.35 -5.53 14.61
C PHE A 97 -3.91 -6.44 13.47
N VAL A 98 -2.83 -6.07 12.78
CA VAL A 98 -2.17 -6.94 11.81
C VAL A 98 -0.93 -7.59 12.43
N PRO A 99 -0.48 -8.75 11.94
CA PRO A 99 0.80 -9.33 12.36
C PRO A 99 1.96 -8.36 12.13
N ILE A 100 2.90 -8.30 13.07
CA ILE A 100 4.08 -7.41 12.97
C ILE A 100 4.98 -7.77 11.78
N GLU A 101 4.89 -9.00 11.28
CA GLU A 101 5.62 -9.51 10.12
C GLU A 101 4.95 -9.14 8.78
N THR A 102 3.90 -8.33 8.77
CA THR A 102 3.13 -7.95 7.57
C THR A 102 3.94 -7.11 6.57
N SER A 103 5.08 -6.55 6.99
CA SER A 103 5.95 -5.78 6.10
C SER A 103 6.27 -6.52 4.79
N MET A 104 6.23 -5.76 3.68
CA MET A 104 6.45 -6.20 2.30
C MET A 104 5.30 -7.00 1.65
N GLN A 105 4.19 -7.24 2.35
CA GLN A 105 3.00 -7.87 1.75
C GLN A 105 2.16 -6.86 0.96
N ARG A 106 1.56 -7.32 -0.13
CA ARG A 106 0.49 -6.56 -0.80
C ARG A 106 -0.74 -6.56 0.10
N SER A 107 -1.41 -5.43 0.18
CA SER A 107 -2.55 -5.21 1.05
C SER A 107 -3.66 -4.48 0.32
N LEU A 108 -4.90 -4.85 0.63
CA LEU A 108 -6.11 -4.11 0.29
C LEU A 108 -6.68 -3.51 1.57
N VAL A 109 -6.89 -2.21 1.58
CA VAL A 109 -7.37 -1.46 2.76
C VAL A 109 -8.69 -0.77 2.42
N TYR A 110 -9.69 -0.94 3.26
CA TYR A 110 -10.96 -0.22 3.21
C TYR A 110 -11.11 0.63 4.47
N GLY A 111 -11.38 1.91 4.31
CA GLY A 111 -11.53 2.84 5.43
C GLY A 111 -11.77 4.28 4.99
N VAL A 112 -11.57 5.19 5.92
CA VAL A 112 -11.75 6.64 5.71
C VAL A 112 -10.38 7.28 5.56
N LEU A 113 -10.15 7.94 4.43
CA LEU A 113 -8.94 8.71 4.14
C LEU A 113 -9.11 10.14 4.62
N THR A 114 -8.12 10.66 5.34
CA THR A 114 -8.04 12.04 5.82
C THR A 114 -6.64 12.62 5.58
N GLU A 115 -6.52 13.93 5.48
CA GLU A 115 -5.26 14.65 5.60
C GLU A 115 -5.19 15.29 6.99
N HIS A 116 -4.07 15.20 7.67
CA HIS A 116 -3.84 15.88 8.93
C HIS A 116 -2.37 16.25 9.11
N THR A 117 -2.11 17.15 10.06
CA THR A 117 -0.74 17.49 10.46
C THR A 117 -0.39 16.75 11.74
N LEU A 118 0.67 15.94 11.70
CA LEU A 118 1.25 15.35 12.89
C LEU A 118 2.00 16.42 13.67
N SER A 119 1.80 16.50 14.98
CA SER A 119 2.69 17.24 15.85
C SER A 119 4.06 16.55 15.96
N SER A 120 5.08 17.31 16.39
CA SER A 120 6.41 16.74 16.62
C SER A 120 6.37 15.53 17.60
N ASP A 121 5.56 15.61 18.65
CA ASP A 121 5.42 14.52 19.63
C ASP A 121 4.78 13.27 19.02
N GLN A 122 3.77 13.45 18.15
CA GLN A 122 3.15 12.33 17.43
C GLN A 122 4.12 11.70 16.43
N ALA A 123 4.88 12.52 15.69
CA ALA A 123 5.89 12.05 14.76
C ALA A 123 6.97 11.22 15.47
N GLU A 124 7.47 11.73 16.61
CA GLU A 124 8.45 11.02 17.44
C GLU A 124 7.89 9.69 18.00
N HIS A 125 6.65 9.71 18.48
CA HIS A 125 5.98 8.49 18.97
C HIS A 125 5.88 7.42 17.88
N PHE A 126 5.46 7.77 16.68
CA PHE A 126 5.39 6.83 15.56
C PHE A 126 6.78 6.31 15.14
N ALA A 127 7.80 7.17 15.17
CA ALA A 127 9.17 6.75 14.89
C ALA A 127 9.69 5.74 15.93
N GLN A 128 9.37 5.96 17.22
CA GLN A 128 9.71 5.02 18.29
C GLN A 128 8.98 3.67 18.12
N ASP A 129 7.68 3.70 17.78
CA ASP A 129 6.88 2.50 17.56
C ASP A 129 7.32 1.68 16.34
N ALA A 130 7.84 2.34 15.30
CA ALA A 130 8.43 1.69 14.14
C ALA A 130 9.78 1.02 14.46
N GLY A 131 10.42 1.45 15.56
CA GLY A 131 11.75 0.99 15.95
C GLY A 131 12.84 1.48 15.00
N ALA A 132 14.02 0.84 15.03
CA ALA A 132 15.17 1.21 14.19
C ALA A 132 14.95 1.00 12.68
N LYS A 133 13.75 0.60 12.26
CA LYS A 133 13.41 0.29 10.87
C LYS A 133 12.53 1.34 10.19
N SER A 134 12.24 2.46 10.86
CA SER A 134 11.44 3.50 10.22
C SER A 134 12.17 4.02 8.98
N MET A 135 11.45 4.01 7.86
CA MET A 135 11.93 4.57 6.58
C MET A 135 11.44 6.00 6.36
N LEU A 136 10.57 6.49 7.25
CA LEU A 136 10.00 7.83 7.16
C LEU A 136 10.83 8.80 8.00
N ASP A 137 11.22 9.92 7.38
CA ASP A 137 11.84 11.04 8.08
C ASP A 137 10.75 11.95 8.65
N LEU A 138 10.39 11.73 9.90
CA LEU A 138 9.28 12.39 10.58
C LEU A 138 9.81 13.42 11.60
N HIS A 139 10.53 14.44 11.13
CA HIS A 139 11.00 15.52 11.98
C HIS A 139 10.11 16.76 11.90
N GLY A 140 9.72 17.30 13.05
CA GLY A 140 8.89 18.50 13.15
C GLY A 140 7.40 18.21 12.87
N GLU A 141 6.66 19.25 12.47
CA GLU A 141 5.28 19.13 12.01
C GLU A 141 5.26 18.56 10.58
N VAL A 142 4.59 17.46 10.38
CA VAL A 142 4.53 16.75 9.10
C VAL A 142 3.09 16.63 8.64
N LYS A 143 2.79 17.11 7.42
CA LYS A 143 1.53 16.77 6.75
C LYS A 143 1.55 15.31 6.33
N GLU A 144 0.56 14.55 6.75
CA GLU A 144 0.43 13.14 6.48
C GLU A 144 -1.00 12.78 6.07
N TYR A 145 -1.12 11.80 5.17
CA TYR A 145 -2.39 11.16 4.88
C TYR A 145 -2.55 9.96 5.79
N SER A 146 -3.74 9.80 6.38
CA SER A 146 -4.06 8.60 7.14
C SER A 146 -5.35 7.95 6.69
N ILE A 147 -5.42 6.63 6.88
CA ILE A 147 -6.60 5.82 6.63
C ILE A 147 -7.03 5.22 7.95
N VAL A 148 -8.21 5.59 8.43
CA VAL A 148 -8.85 4.88 9.54
C VAL A 148 -9.50 3.64 8.94
N ALA A 149 -8.78 2.52 9.03
CA ALA A 149 -9.17 1.27 8.37
C ALA A 149 -10.27 0.54 9.14
N ARG A 150 -11.29 0.10 8.40
CA ARG A 150 -12.35 -0.79 8.86
C ARG A 150 -12.11 -2.24 8.49
N ALA A 151 -11.41 -2.48 7.38
CA ALA A 151 -11.03 -3.81 6.93
C ALA A 151 -9.68 -3.76 6.23
N VAL A 152 -8.89 -4.80 6.43
CA VAL A 152 -7.59 -5.03 5.76
C VAL A 152 -7.57 -6.47 5.26
N GLN A 153 -7.11 -6.66 4.03
CA GLN A 153 -6.78 -7.96 3.48
C GLN A 153 -5.31 -7.98 3.07
N LEU A 154 -4.63 -9.07 3.37
CA LEU A 154 -3.23 -9.29 3.01
C LEU A 154 -3.13 -10.44 2.03
N GLU A 155 -2.26 -10.31 1.03
CA GLU A 155 -1.87 -11.44 0.19
C GLU A 155 -0.87 -12.33 0.91
N LYS A 156 -0.84 -13.60 0.48
CA LYS A 156 0.18 -14.53 0.95
C LYS A 156 1.57 -14.00 0.59
N ARG A 157 2.48 -14.13 1.53
CA ARG A 157 3.89 -13.86 1.27
C ARG A 157 4.43 -14.89 0.28
N SER A 158 4.92 -14.42 -0.86
CA SER A 158 5.60 -15.26 -1.87
C SER A 158 7.02 -15.60 -1.45
#